data_f82fee65d67306ebea2f4e83b265b3d3
#
_entry.id   f82fee65d67306ebea2f4e83b265b3d3
#
_cell.length_a   1.000
_cell.length_b   1.000
_cell.length_c   1.000
_cell.angle_alpha   90.00
_cell.angle_beta   90.00
_cell.angle_gamma   90.00
#
_symmetry.space_group_name_H-M   'P 1'
#
loop_
_entity.id
_entity.type
_entity.pdbx_description
1 polymer ?
#
loop_
_entity_poly.entity_id
_entity_poly.type
_entity_poly.pdbx_seq_one_letter_code
_entity_poly.pdbx_strand_id
1 'polypeptide(L)'
;MRQKKFLLPESDIPTAWFNMQAVMPNKPMPILNPATHEALKAEDLYPIFCKACADQELNTTDEWIPIPEPVREQYAGYRCTPLVRAYDLEAALGTPAHIYFKNESVSPAGSHKLNSALAQAYYAKEQGITNITTETGAGQWGGALSYAAKKFGLDCAVYMVKVSFQQKPYRRSIMQTFGAAITPSPSMSTRAGKDIITANPNDQGSLGCAISEAIELAVSTPNCKYTLGSVLNHVCLHQTVIGLEAEKQMEMAGEYPDIVVACFGGGSNFSGIAYPFMRHNIQEGKKTRFIAAEPYSCPKLTRGKFEYDFGDEAGMTPLLPMYTLGHDFKPATIHAGGLRYHGAGVILSQLMKDGYMEAVDIEQLDAFKAGVLFAQTEGIIPAPESCHAIAATIGEALKCKESGEEKTILFNLSGHGFVDMSAYDQYLSGEMQNFHVSDAEIAKYIKSADTLNK
;
A
#
# COMPACT_ATOMS: atom_id res chain seq x y z
N MET A 1 -15.13 10.13 -32.04
CA MET A 1 -13.91 9.78 -31.25
C MET A 1 -14.36 8.98 -30.05
N ARG A 2 -13.73 7.83 -29.75
CA ARG A 2 -14.06 7.06 -28.54
C ARG A 2 -13.58 7.83 -27.30
N GLN A 3 -14.40 7.91 -26.25
CA GLN A 3 -13.98 8.52 -24.99
C GLN A 3 -12.95 7.60 -24.30
N LYS A 4 -11.75 8.14 -24.04
CA LYS A 4 -10.66 7.38 -23.39
C LYS A 4 -10.50 7.75 -21.92
N LYS A 5 -10.84 9.00 -21.54
CA LYS A 5 -10.60 9.56 -20.20
C LYS A 5 -11.91 10.04 -19.57
N PHE A 6 -12.12 9.66 -18.32
CA PHE A 6 -13.27 10.05 -17.51
C PHE A 6 -12.77 10.88 -16.34
N LEU A 7 -13.19 12.16 -16.30
CA LEU A 7 -12.77 13.14 -15.29
C LEU A 7 -13.99 13.63 -14.54
N LEU A 8 -13.88 13.65 -13.23
CA LEU A 8 -14.84 14.28 -12.34
C LEU A 8 -14.42 15.72 -12.04
N PRO A 9 -15.36 16.65 -11.85
CA PRO A 9 -15.04 18.00 -11.38
C PRO A 9 -14.58 17.96 -9.92
N GLU A 10 -13.93 19.05 -9.48
CA GLU A 10 -13.46 19.22 -8.10
C GLU A 10 -14.59 19.10 -7.06
N SER A 11 -15.82 19.51 -7.41
CA SER A 11 -17.01 19.33 -6.57
C SER A 11 -17.35 17.89 -6.22
N ASP A 12 -16.84 16.94 -6.97
CA ASP A 12 -17.05 15.49 -6.77
C ASP A 12 -15.99 14.83 -5.91
N ILE A 13 -15.00 15.59 -5.40
CA ILE A 13 -14.06 15.09 -4.39
C ILE A 13 -14.86 14.52 -3.21
N PRO A 14 -14.62 13.27 -2.79
CA PRO A 14 -15.35 12.66 -1.69
C PRO A 14 -15.33 13.51 -0.43
N THR A 15 -16.48 13.62 0.24
CA THR A 15 -16.63 14.34 1.51
C THR A 15 -16.43 13.46 2.74
N ALA A 16 -16.43 12.13 2.53
CA ALA A 16 -16.19 11.13 3.57
C ALA A 16 -15.41 9.96 3.00
N TRP A 17 -14.62 9.31 3.85
CA TRP A 17 -14.01 8.01 3.56
C TRP A 17 -14.99 6.89 3.89
N PHE A 18 -14.90 5.79 3.16
CA PHE A 18 -15.68 4.59 3.41
C PHE A 18 -14.94 3.62 4.35
N ASN A 19 -15.58 3.25 5.45
CA ASN A 19 -15.01 2.34 6.45
C ASN A 19 -15.53 0.90 6.27
N MET A 20 -14.68 0.05 5.71
CA MET A 20 -14.99 -1.36 5.50
C MET A 20 -15.31 -2.10 6.81
N GLN A 21 -14.69 -1.72 7.93
CA GLN A 21 -14.92 -2.37 9.23
C GLN A 21 -16.39 -2.33 9.67
N ALA A 22 -17.12 -1.26 9.31
CA ALA A 22 -18.52 -1.09 9.69
C ALA A 22 -19.45 -2.10 8.98
N VAL A 23 -19.13 -2.48 7.73
CA VAL A 23 -20.04 -3.24 6.85
C VAL A 23 -19.63 -4.70 6.64
N MET A 24 -18.39 -5.07 6.91
CA MET A 24 -17.93 -6.44 6.70
C MET A 24 -18.72 -7.43 7.59
N PRO A 25 -19.15 -8.58 7.05
CA PRO A 25 -20.00 -9.53 7.77
C PRO A 25 -19.34 -10.13 9.00
N ASN A 26 -18.07 -10.53 8.86
CA ASN A 26 -17.26 -11.04 9.97
C ASN A 26 -16.25 -9.99 10.37
N LYS A 27 -16.32 -9.52 11.61
CA LYS A 27 -15.32 -8.60 12.15
C LYS A 27 -13.98 -9.32 12.30
N PRO A 28 -12.84 -8.62 12.08
CA PRO A 28 -11.54 -9.22 12.32
C PRO A 28 -11.34 -9.58 13.79
N MET A 29 -10.44 -10.52 14.05
CA MET A 29 -9.94 -10.77 15.41
C MET A 29 -9.34 -9.46 15.96
N PRO A 30 -9.41 -9.24 17.29
CA PRO A 30 -8.91 -8.01 17.89
C PRO A 30 -7.39 -7.87 17.74
N ILE A 31 -6.92 -6.64 17.64
CA ILE A 31 -5.49 -6.31 17.79
C ILE A 31 -5.15 -6.48 19.28
N LEU A 32 -4.05 -7.16 19.61
CA LEU A 32 -3.70 -7.48 20.98
C LEU A 32 -2.47 -6.72 21.50
N ASN A 33 -2.50 -6.41 22.78
CA ASN A 33 -1.32 -5.98 23.51
C ASN A 33 -0.34 -7.16 23.62
N PRO A 34 0.93 -7.02 23.17
CA PRO A 34 1.87 -8.13 23.18
C PRO A 34 2.27 -8.63 24.57
N ALA A 35 2.13 -7.80 25.61
CA ALA A 35 2.50 -8.17 26.99
C ALA A 35 1.36 -8.85 27.75
N THR A 36 0.09 -8.45 27.50
CA THR A 36 -1.07 -8.96 28.25
C THR A 36 -1.95 -9.88 27.42
N HIS A 37 -1.81 -9.89 26.10
CA HIS A 37 -2.68 -10.59 25.14
C HIS A 37 -4.14 -10.14 25.20
N GLU A 38 -4.42 -8.99 25.82
CA GLU A 38 -5.74 -8.39 25.83
C GLU A 38 -5.98 -7.54 24.59
N ALA A 39 -7.25 -7.42 24.19
CA ALA A 39 -7.65 -6.56 23.07
C ALA A 39 -7.31 -5.10 23.36
N LEU A 40 -6.65 -4.43 22.40
CA LEU A 40 -6.29 -3.01 22.51
C LEU A 40 -7.52 -2.11 22.40
N LYS A 41 -7.46 -1.00 23.12
CA LYS A 41 -8.32 0.16 22.97
C LYS A 41 -7.57 1.25 22.20
N ALA A 42 -8.31 2.24 21.67
CA ALA A 42 -7.70 3.33 20.92
C ALA A 42 -6.66 4.11 21.76
N GLU A 43 -6.92 4.26 23.07
CA GLU A 43 -6.03 4.94 24.01
C GLU A 43 -4.65 4.29 24.11
N ASP A 44 -4.56 2.97 23.93
CA ASP A 44 -3.30 2.23 23.98
C ASP A 44 -2.40 2.55 22.77
N LEU A 45 -3.00 3.05 21.68
CA LEU A 45 -2.28 3.47 20.46
C LEU A 45 -1.87 4.96 20.47
N TYR A 46 -2.45 5.79 21.36
CA TYR A 46 -2.14 7.23 21.42
C TYR A 46 -0.69 7.58 21.68
N PRO A 47 0.12 6.78 22.40
CA PRO A 47 1.54 7.06 22.52
C PRO A 47 2.29 7.05 21.17
N ILE A 48 1.85 6.21 20.22
CA ILE A 48 2.51 6.00 18.92
C ILE A 48 1.87 6.88 17.84
N PHE A 49 0.53 6.83 17.70
CA PHE A 49 -0.21 7.50 16.62
C PHE A 49 -0.92 8.76 17.08
N CYS A 50 -1.28 9.62 16.14
CA CYS A 50 -2.24 10.68 16.40
C CYS A 50 -3.58 10.07 16.86
N LYS A 51 -4.24 10.75 17.81
CA LYS A 51 -5.48 10.29 18.42
C LYS A 51 -6.54 9.94 17.39
N ALA A 52 -6.81 10.84 16.44
CA ALA A 52 -7.81 10.59 15.39
C ALA A 52 -7.48 9.36 14.53
N CYS A 53 -6.20 9.11 14.23
CA CYS A 53 -5.80 7.91 13.49
C CYS A 53 -6.01 6.63 14.31
N ALA A 54 -5.69 6.66 15.61
CA ALA A 54 -5.91 5.53 16.52
C ALA A 54 -7.41 5.24 16.74
N ASP A 55 -8.23 6.28 16.84
CA ASP A 55 -9.68 6.14 16.94
C ASP A 55 -10.26 5.52 15.64
N GLN A 56 -9.79 5.95 14.47
CA GLN A 56 -10.18 5.38 13.18
C GLN A 56 -9.70 3.94 12.99
N GLU A 57 -8.53 3.59 13.55
CA GLU A 57 -7.97 2.23 13.46
C GLU A 57 -8.93 1.18 14.02
N LEU A 58 -9.61 1.49 15.12
CA LEU A 58 -10.50 0.59 15.85
C LEU A 58 -12.00 0.93 15.68
N ASN A 59 -12.36 1.85 14.77
CA ASN A 59 -13.75 2.20 14.51
C ASN A 59 -14.44 1.11 13.68
N THR A 60 -15.31 0.35 14.32
CA THR A 60 -16.08 -0.74 13.71
C THR A 60 -17.55 -0.40 13.45
N THR A 61 -17.98 0.84 13.72
CA THR A 61 -19.39 1.25 13.74
C THR A 61 -19.76 2.24 12.66
N ASP A 62 -18.92 3.25 12.43
CA ASP A 62 -19.24 4.33 11.50
C ASP A 62 -18.85 3.94 10.07
N GLU A 63 -19.82 3.76 9.21
CA GLU A 63 -19.61 3.41 7.81
C GLU A 63 -18.90 4.52 7.02
N TRP A 64 -19.21 5.78 7.35
CA TRP A 64 -18.69 6.96 6.68
C TRP A 64 -17.97 7.86 7.68
N ILE A 65 -16.70 8.12 7.43
CA ILE A 65 -15.87 9.00 8.25
C ILE A 65 -15.66 10.31 7.48
N PRO A 66 -16.13 11.45 8.00
CA PRO A 66 -15.96 12.74 7.32
C PRO A 66 -14.50 13.07 7.02
N ILE A 67 -14.22 13.56 5.81
CA ILE A 67 -12.92 14.09 5.44
C ILE A 67 -12.82 15.53 5.90
N PRO A 68 -11.87 15.89 6.78
CA PRO A 68 -11.68 17.27 7.22
C PRO A 68 -11.49 18.24 6.05
N GLU A 69 -12.08 19.42 6.14
CA GLU A 69 -12.00 20.43 5.07
C GLU A 69 -10.55 20.77 4.69
N PRO A 70 -9.59 20.97 5.62
CA PRO A 70 -8.21 21.24 5.24
C PRO A 70 -7.53 20.08 4.46
N VAL A 71 -7.98 18.84 4.66
CA VAL A 71 -7.50 17.68 3.87
C VAL A 71 -8.11 17.73 2.47
N ARG A 72 -9.40 18.04 2.34
CA ARG A 72 -10.11 18.20 1.06
C ARG A 72 -9.50 19.34 0.22
N GLU A 73 -9.15 20.46 0.84
CA GLU A 73 -8.44 21.57 0.19
C GLU A 73 -7.10 21.11 -0.41
N GLN A 74 -6.36 20.24 0.29
CA GLN A 74 -5.13 19.66 -0.27
C GLN A 74 -5.42 18.64 -1.39
N TYR A 75 -6.49 17.87 -1.26
CA TYR A 75 -6.96 16.96 -2.31
C TYR A 75 -7.32 17.72 -3.60
N ALA A 76 -7.95 18.88 -3.52
CA ALA A 76 -8.31 19.69 -4.67
C ALA A 76 -7.11 20.06 -5.57
N GLY A 77 -5.89 20.02 -5.03
CA GLY A 77 -4.68 20.23 -5.80
C GLY A 77 -4.34 19.13 -6.83
N TYR A 78 -4.98 17.95 -6.78
CA TYR A 78 -4.69 16.84 -7.70
C TYR A 78 -5.83 15.84 -7.90
N ARG A 79 -6.87 15.85 -7.06
CA ARG A 79 -8.06 15.02 -7.19
C ARG A 79 -9.18 15.83 -7.91
N CYS A 80 -10.10 15.16 -8.58
CA CYS A 80 -10.21 13.70 -8.76
C CYS A 80 -9.19 13.18 -9.78
N THR A 81 -8.57 12.04 -9.49
CA THR A 81 -7.61 11.46 -10.44
C THR A 81 -8.33 10.81 -11.63
N PRO A 82 -7.72 10.75 -12.83
CA PRO A 82 -8.38 10.23 -14.01
C PRO A 82 -8.69 8.73 -13.92
N LEU A 83 -9.84 8.32 -14.46
CA LEU A 83 -10.07 6.97 -14.95
C LEU A 83 -9.82 6.95 -16.45
N VAL A 84 -9.07 5.96 -16.93
CA VAL A 84 -8.68 5.87 -18.35
C VAL A 84 -8.96 4.46 -18.87
N ARG A 85 -9.56 4.35 -20.07
CA ARG A 85 -9.68 3.08 -20.75
C ARG A 85 -8.44 2.81 -21.61
N ALA A 86 -7.85 1.65 -21.44
CA ALA A 86 -6.59 1.25 -22.05
C ALA A 86 -6.82 0.59 -23.45
N TYR A 87 -7.42 1.33 -24.39
CA TYR A 87 -7.74 0.82 -25.72
C TYR A 87 -6.55 0.26 -26.49
N ASP A 88 -5.38 0.88 -26.34
CA ASP A 88 -4.19 0.45 -27.08
C ASP A 88 -3.62 -0.85 -26.48
N LEU A 89 -3.73 -1.03 -25.16
CA LEU A 89 -3.39 -2.28 -24.48
C LEU A 89 -4.40 -3.40 -24.87
N GLU A 90 -5.70 -3.12 -24.87
CA GLU A 90 -6.74 -4.08 -25.33
C GLU A 90 -6.43 -4.58 -26.76
N ALA A 91 -6.11 -3.65 -27.67
CA ALA A 91 -5.76 -3.97 -29.04
C ALA A 91 -4.45 -4.79 -29.15
N ALA A 92 -3.42 -4.43 -28.40
CA ALA A 92 -2.14 -5.16 -28.38
C ALA A 92 -2.29 -6.59 -27.87
N LEU A 93 -3.18 -6.82 -26.91
CA LEU A 93 -3.50 -8.16 -26.39
C LEU A 93 -4.46 -8.94 -27.33
N GLY A 94 -5.23 -8.23 -28.14
CA GLY A 94 -6.28 -8.83 -28.99
C GLY A 94 -7.36 -9.51 -28.14
N THR A 95 -7.74 -8.87 -27.03
CA THR A 95 -8.74 -9.35 -26.07
C THR A 95 -10.08 -8.68 -26.27
N PRO A 96 -11.23 -9.33 -25.98
CA PRO A 96 -12.52 -8.69 -25.89
C PRO A 96 -12.73 -7.94 -24.57
N ALA A 97 -11.83 -8.10 -23.58
CA ALA A 97 -11.94 -7.43 -22.29
C ALA A 97 -11.86 -5.91 -22.42
N HIS A 98 -12.63 -5.20 -21.60
CA HIS A 98 -12.56 -3.75 -21.42
C HIS A 98 -11.64 -3.44 -20.25
N ILE A 99 -10.48 -2.83 -20.50
CA ILE A 99 -9.47 -2.56 -19.48
C ILE A 99 -9.49 -1.08 -19.10
N TYR A 100 -9.74 -0.81 -17.81
CA TYR A 100 -9.69 0.53 -17.22
C TYR A 100 -8.60 0.62 -16.17
N PHE A 101 -7.96 1.77 -16.06
CA PHE A 101 -7.07 2.06 -14.94
C PHE A 101 -7.39 3.39 -14.27
N LYS A 102 -7.45 3.35 -12.93
CA LYS A 102 -7.50 4.53 -12.08
C LYS A 102 -6.09 5.06 -11.90
N ASN A 103 -5.83 6.28 -12.36
CA ASN A 103 -4.47 6.81 -12.48
C ASN A 103 -4.05 7.63 -11.25
N GLU A 104 -3.54 6.96 -10.21
CA GLU A 104 -3.00 7.61 -9.00
C GLU A 104 -1.56 8.15 -9.19
N SER A 105 -0.94 7.91 -10.34
CA SER A 105 0.42 8.39 -10.64
C SER A 105 0.52 9.91 -10.82
N VAL A 106 -0.61 10.58 -11.02
CA VAL A 106 -0.68 12.04 -11.27
C VAL A 106 -0.59 12.90 -10.01
N SER A 107 -0.58 12.30 -8.82
CA SER A 107 -0.43 13.06 -7.59
C SER A 107 0.95 13.73 -7.49
N PRO A 108 1.10 14.83 -6.72
CA PRO A 108 2.41 15.48 -6.52
C PRO A 108 3.52 14.56 -5.98
N ALA A 109 3.15 13.49 -5.28
CA ALA A 109 4.08 12.47 -4.80
C ALA A 109 4.29 11.33 -5.82
N GLY A 110 3.61 11.36 -6.96
CA GLY A 110 3.67 10.35 -8.00
C GLY A 110 3.06 9.00 -7.63
N SER A 111 2.23 8.93 -6.59
CA SER A 111 1.58 7.69 -6.14
C SER A 111 0.35 7.96 -5.26
N HIS A 112 -0.49 6.92 -5.06
CA HIS A 112 -1.67 6.91 -4.17
C HIS A 112 -1.37 7.27 -2.72
N LYS A 113 -0.12 7.12 -2.27
CA LYS A 113 0.24 7.26 -0.85
C LYS A 113 -0.04 8.66 -0.29
N LEU A 114 -0.07 9.67 -1.15
CA LEU A 114 -0.34 11.05 -0.75
C LEU A 114 -1.73 11.21 -0.09
N ASN A 115 -2.71 10.40 -0.47
CA ASN A 115 -4.06 10.46 0.09
C ASN A 115 -4.05 10.30 1.62
N SER A 116 -3.37 9.27 2.13
CA SER A 116 -3.26 9.05 3.57
C SER A 116 -2.21 9.96 4.24
N ALA A 117 -1.14 10.31 3.53
CA ALA A 117 -0.11 11.19 4.09
C ALA A 117 -0.68 12.56 4.49
N LEU A 118 -1.56 13.14 3.66
CA LEU A 118 -2.22 14.42 3.96
C LEU A 118 -3.15 14.31 5.17
N ALA A 119 -3.93 13.23 5.26
CA ALA A 119 -4.82 13.00 6.39
C ALA A 119 -4.04 12.85 7.72
N GLN A 120 -3.00 12.00 7.74
CA GLN A 120 -2.18 11.78 8.94
C GLN A 120 -1.43 13.06 9.36
N ALA A 121 -0.85 13.80 8.41
CA ALA A 121 -0.18 15.07 8.70
C ALA A 121 -1.13 16.13 9.23
N TYR A 122 -2.35 16.22 8.68
CA TYR A 122 -3.40 17.10 9.20
C TYR A 122 -3.75 16.77 10.66
N TYR A 123 -4.04 15.50 10.96
CA TYR A 123 -4.38 15.09 12.32
C TYR A 123 -3.23 15.29 13.31
N ALA A 124 -1.99 15.12 12.87
CA ALA A 124 -0.84 15.48 13.68
C ALA A 124 -0.82 16.98 14.01
N LYS A 125 -1.02 17.83 13.00
CA LYS A 125 -1.07 19.29 13.16
C LYS A 125 -2.22 19.73 14.08
N GLU A 126 -3.41 19.18 13.87
CA GLU A 126 -4.60 19.49 14.68
C GLU A 126 -4.40 19.12 16.15
N GLN A 127 -3.71 18.03 16.43
CA GLN A 127 -3.35 17.60 17.79
C GLN A 127 -2.22 18.44 18.43
N GLY A 128 -1.61 19.39 17.72
CA GLY A 128 -0.49 20.20 18.22
C GLY A 128 0.86 19.49 18.18
N ILE A 129 0.97 18.41 17.41
CA ILE A 129 2.22 17.70 17.12
C ILE A 129 3.08 18.59 16.22
N THR A 130 4.39 18.57 16.44
CA THR A 130 5.36 19.35 15.67
C THR A 130 6.28 18.47 14.81
N ASN A 131 6.44 17.21 15.19
CA ASN A 131 7.33 16.27 14.53
C ASN A 131 6.60 14.99 14.17
N ILE A 132 6.82 14.47 12.97
CA ILE A 132 6.34 13.15 12.58
C ILE A 132 7.48 12.28 12.10
N THR A 133 7.41 10.99 12.45
CA THR A 133 8.39 9.99 12.00
C THR A 133 7.72 8.94 11.15
N THR A 134 8.51 8.29 10.30
CA THR A 134 8.04 7.16 9.51
C THR A 134 9.19 6.32 8.99
N GLU A 135 8.85 5.13 8.54
CA GLU A 135 9.68 4.29 7.68
C GLU A 135 9.37 4.52 6.20
N THR A 136 10.24 4.04 5.33
CA THR A 136 9.93 3.89 3.91
C THR A 136 10.76 2.77 3.26
N GLY A 137 10.09 1.88 2.53
CA GLY A 137 10.76 0.81 1.77
C GLY A 137 11.43 1.36 0.51
N ALA A 138 10.64 1.68 -0.52
CA ALA A 138 11.13 2.18 -1.81
C ALA A 138 11.29 3.72 -1.87
N GLY A 139 10.81 4.46 -0.87
CA GLY A 139 10.83 5.92 -0.82
C GLY A 139 9.55 6.62 -1.27
N GLN A 140 8.55 5.89 -1.77
CA GLN A 140 7.27 6.50 -2.19
C GLN A 140 6.48 7.05 -1.01
N TRP A 141 6.38 6.30 0.08
CA TRP A 141 5.71 6.76 1.28
C TRP A 141 6.46 7.94 1.93
N GLY A 142 7.77 7.80 2.12
CA GLY A 142 8.59 8.89 2.64
C GLY A 142 8.45 10.18 1.83
N GLY A 143 8.43 10.10 0.48
CA GLY A 143 8.19 11.24 -0.39
C GLY A 143 6.82 11.88 -0.22
N ALA A 144 5.77 11.07 -0.15
CA ALA A 144 4.40 11.53 0.09
C ALA A 144 4.25 12.22 1.45
N LEU A 145 4.80 11.61 2.50
CA LEU A 145 4.74 12.17 3.84
C LEU A 145 5.58 13.45 3.97
N SER A 146 6.77 13.51 3.36
CA SER A 146 7.60 14.72 3.35
C SER A 146 6.86 15.91 2.75
N TYR A 147 6.17 15.70 1.63
CA TYR A 147 5.30 16.71 1.03
C TYR A 147 4.16 17.12 1.96
N ALA A 148 3.43 16.16 2.52
CA ALA A 148 2.30 16.41 3.43
C ALA A 148 2.75 17.15 4.71
N ALA A 149 3.87 16.74 5.30
CA ALA A 149 4.46 17.41 6.46
C ALA A 149 4.74 18.88 6.18
N LYS A 150 5.33 19.17 5.01
CA LYS A 150 5.62 20.55 4.59
C LYS A 150 4.35 21.38 4.43
N LYS A 151 3.28 20.78 3.88
CA LYS A 151 1.97 21.45 3.72
C LYS A 151 1.35 21.87 5.06
N PHE A 152 1.51 21.06 6.10
CA PHE A 152 0.96 21.33 7.42
C PHE A 152 1.98 21.91 8.43
N GLY A 153 3.19 22.24 7.99
CA GLY A 153 4.22 22.88 8.81
C GLY A 153 4.77 21.99 9.91
N LEU A 154 4.99 20.70 9.60
CA LEU A 154 5.57 19.70 10.49
C LEU A 154 7.00 19.38 10.08
N ASP A 155 7.84 19.05 11.05
CA ASP A 155 9.12 18.40 10.79
C ASP A 155 8.90 16.90 10.54
N CYS A 156 9.69 16.34 9.61
CA CYS A 156 9.53 14.94 9.18
C CYS A 156 10.87 14.21 9.21
N ALA A 157 10.94 13.10 9.95
CA ALA A 157 12.09 12.19 9.98
C ALA A 157 11.71 10.84 9.35
N VAL A 158 12.51 10.40 8.37
CA VAL A 158 12.22 9.19 7.57
C VAL A 158 13.36 8.18 7.73
N TYR A 159 13.04 6.98 8.19
CA TYR A 159 13.94 5.83 8.16
C TYR A 159 13.73 5.05 6.87
N MET A 160 14.71 5.09 5.98
CA MET A 160 14.65 4.43 4.68
C MET A 160 15.45 3.13 4.69
N VAL A 161 14.83 2.04 4.25
CA VAL A 161 15.51 0.73 4.12
C VAL A 161 16.84 0.90 3.36
N LYS A 162 17.95 0.47 3.96
CA LYS A 162 19.33 0.76 3.52
C LYS A 162 19.60 0.38 2.08
N VAL A 163 19.17 -0.79 1.63
CA VAL A 163 19.33 -1.21 0.23
C VAL A 163 18.61 -0.24 -0.73
N SER A 164 17.40 0.20 -0.39
CA SER A 164 16.66 1.16 -1.21
C SER A 164 17.27 2.57 -1.16
N PHE A 165 17.80 2.98 -0.01
CA PHE A 165 18.53 4.24 0.14
C PHE A 165 19.72 4.34 -0.82
N GLN A 166 20.39 3.20 -1.07
CA GLN A 166 21.51 3.12 -2.02
C GLN A 166 21.05 3.03 -3.48
N GLN A 167 20.05 2.19 -3.76
CA GLN A 167 19.57 1.91 -5.12
C GLN A 167 18.73 3.04 -5.72
N LYS A 168 18.08 3.88 -4.88
CA LYS A 168 17.08 4.87 -5.31
C LYS A 168 17.45 6.30 -4.86
N PRO A 169 18.57 6.87 -5.34
CA PRO A 169 19.06 8.18 -4.88
C PRO A 169 18.07 9.32 -5.11
N TYR A 170 17.31 9.28 -6.21
CA TYR A 170 16.34 10.34 -6.52
C TYR A 170 15.13 10.35 -5.58
N ARG A 171 14.74 9.20 -5.00
CA ARG A 171 13.73 9.16 -3.95
C ARG A 171 14.18 9.94 -2.71
N ARG A 172 15.44 9.77 -2.33
CA ARG A 172 16.07 10.54 -1.24
C ARG A 172 16.07 12.03 -1.56
N SER A 173 16.49 12.41 -2.78
CA SER A 173 16.51 13.82 -3.20
C SER A 173 15.12 14.46 -3.14
N ILE A 174 14.06 13.76 -3.55
CA ILE A 174 12.67 14.23 -3.46
C ILE A 174 12.30 14.52 -1.99
N MET A 175 12.55 13.59 -1.07
CA MET A 175 12.24 13.78 0.35
C MET A 175 13.01 14.97 0.94
N GLN A 176 14.29 15.10 0.63
CA GLN A 176 15.13 16.24 1.05
C GLN A 176 14.64 17.56 0.47
N THR A 177 14.21 17.59 -0.79
CA THR A 177 13.65 18.79 -1.43
C THR A 177 12.37 19.25 -0.73
N PHE A 178 11.56 18.31 -0.21
CA PHE A 178 10.41 18.64 0.63
C PHE A 178 10.78 18.93 2.10
N GLY A 179 12.06 18.87 2.48
CA GLY A 179 12.57 19.27 3.79
C GLY A 179 12.61 18.16 4.84
N ALA A 180 12.45 16.90 4.48
CA ALA A 180 12.56 15.79 5.44
C ALA A 180 14.02 15.43 5.77
N ALA A 181 14.27 15.01 7.00
CA ALA A 181 15.49 14.34 7.43
C ALA A 181 15.39 12.85 7.12
N ILE A 182 16.44 12.27 6.49
CA ILE A 182 16.41 10.88 6.06
C ILE A 182 17.59 10.11 6.61
N THR A 183 17.30 8.98 7.24
CA THR A 183 18.29 8.08 7.83
C THR A 183 18.20 6.69 7.17
N PRO A 184 19.32 6.10 6.68
CA PRO A 184 19.30 4.71 6.22
C PRO A 184 19.09 3.78 7.42
N SER A 185 18.19 2.80 7.29
CA SER A 185 17.84 1.81 8.33
C SER A 185 18.31 0.41 7.93
N PRO A 186 19.00 -0.33 8.82
CA PRO A 186 19.29 -0.03 10.23
C PRO A 186 20.35 1.08 10.42
N SER A 187 20.23 1.82 11.52
CA SER A 187 21.10 2.95 11.85
C SER A 187 21.67 2.84 13.27
N MET A 188 22.73 3.63 13.53
CA MET A 188 23.30 3.76 14.87
C MET A 188 22.59 4.83 15.72
N SER A 189 21.51 5.44 15.25
CA SER A 189 20.80 6.51 15.97
C SER A 189 19.76 5.99 16.96
N THR A 190 19.29 4.76 16.79
CA THR A 190 18.28 4.10 17.62
C THR A 190 18.85 2.86 18.32
N ARG A 191 18.19 2.37 19.36
CA ARG A 191 18.54 1.10 19.99
C ARG A 191 18.24 -0.07 19.06
N ALA A 192 17.04 -0.08 18.48
CA ALA A 192 16.61 -1.12 17.54
C ALA A 192 17.60 -1.28 16.38
N GLY A 193 18.03 -0.18 15.76
CA GLY A 193 19.02 -0.21 14.69
C GLY A 193 20.39 -0.70 15.15
N LYS A 194 20.86 -0.27 16.34
CA LYS A 194 22.13 -0.73 16.93
C LYS A 194 22.12 -2.24 17.18
N ASP A 195 21.04 -2.77 17.75
CA ASP A 195 20.93 -4.19 18.07
C ASP A 195 21.01 -5.04 16.77
N ILE A 196 20.33 -4.63 15.70
CA ILE A 196 20.37 -5.30 14.40
C ILE A 196 21.79 -5.23 13.77
N ILE A 197 22.42 -4.05 13.77
CA ILE A 197 23.79 -3.89 13.22
C ILE A 197 24.80 -4.70 14.03
N THR A 198 24.62 -4.79 15.34
CA THR A 198 25.49 -5.59 16.21
C THR A 198 25.36 -7.08 15.92
N ALA A 199 24.13 -7.55 15.69
CA ALA A 199 23.86 -8.95 15.32
C ALA A 199 24.35 -9.28 13.90
N ASN A 200 24.20 -8.36 12.95
CA ASN A 200 24.64 -8.50 11.56
C ASN A 200 25.13 -7.17 10.98
N PRO A 201 26.44 -6.87 10.98
CA PRO A 201 26.99 -5.62 10.45
C PRO A 201 26.70 -5.35 8.97
N ASN A 202 26.39 -6.41 8.20
CA ASN A 202 26.09 -6.32 6.77
C ASN A 202 24.57 -6.32 6.47
N ASP A 203 23.71 -6.16 7.49
CA ASP A 203 22.28 -6.12 7.30
C ASP A 203 21.89 -5.01 6.32
N GLN A 204 21.06 -5.36 5.32
CA GLN A 204 20.60 -4.45 4.28
C GLN A 204 19.29 -3.74 4.67
N GLY A 205 18.78 -4.05 5.84
CA GLY A 205 17.53 -3.52 6.36
C GLY A 205 16.29 -4.20 5.81
N SER A 206 15.24 -4.12 6.60
CA SER A 206 13.88 -4.54 6.25
C SER A 206 12.92 -3.38 6.53
N LEU A 207 11.69 -3.50 6.03
CA LEU A 207 10.64 -2.54 6.40
C LEU A 207 10.33 -2.64 7.90
N GLY A 208 10.31 -3.85 8.47
CA GLY A 208 10.11 -4.08 9.90
C GLY A 208 11.17 -3.41 10.76
N CYS A 209 12.45 -3.47 10.37
CA CYS A 209 13.53 -2.74 11.03
C CYS A 209 13.31 -1.23 11.02
N ALA A 210 12.99 -0.66 9.86
CA ALA A 210 12.75 0.77 9.72
C ALA A 210 11.52 1.25 10.51
N ILE A 211 10.48 0.41 10.64
CA ILE A 211 9.31 0.65 11.50
C ILE A 211 9.75 0.75 12.96
N SER A 212 10.54 -0.22 13.46
CA SER A 212 11.04 -0.23 14.85
C SER A 212 11.82 1.05 15.17
N GLU A 213 12.72 1.48 14.28
CA GLU A 213 13.50 2.71 14.48
C GLU A 213 12.62 3.97 14.48
N ALA A 214 11.63 4.04 13.57
CA ALA A 214 10.73 5.19 13.48
C ALA A 214 9.81 5.29 14.71
N ILE A 215 9.29 4.17 15.22
CA ILE A 215 8.49 4.12 16.45
C ILE A 215 9.34 4.52 17.65
N GLU A 216 10.58 3.99 17.79
CA GLU A 216 11.48 4.36 18.90
C GLU A 216 11.72 5.88 18.93
N LEU A 217 11.97 6.50 17.76
CA LEU A 217 12.12 7.96 17.70
C LEU A 217 10.83 8.67 18.08
N ALA A 218 9.66 8.20 17.63
CA ALA A 218 8.38 8.83 17.94
C ALA A 218 8.09 8.85 19.44
N VAL A 219 8.27 7.72 20.12
CA VAL A 219 7.96 7.61 21.55
C VAL A 219 9.00 8.25 22.46
N SER A 220 10.23 8.44 21.99
CA SER A 220 11.31 9.07 22.73
C SER A 220 11.42 10.58 22.52
N THR A 221 10.71 11.14 21.54
CA THR A 221 10.76 12.57 21.19
C THR A 221 9.48 13.28 21.62
N PRO A 222 9.54 14.36 22.41
CA PRO A 222 8.36 15.16 22.76
C PRO A 222 7.63 15.69 21.53
N ASN A 223 6.30 15.73 21.59
CA ASN A 223 5.42 16.22 20.49
C ASN A 223 5.72 15.57 19.15
N CYS A 224 6.03 14.28 19.16
CA CYS A 224 6.30 13.47 17.98
C CYS A 224 5.30 12.32 17.87
N LYS A 225 4.89 11.97 16.64
CA LYS A 225 4.05 10.81 16.34
C LYS A 225 4.59 10.04 15.15
N TYR A 226 4.40 8.73 15.22
CA TYR A 226 4.67 7.82 14.12
C TYR A 226 3.51 7.85 13.10
N THR A 227 3.84 7.71 11.83
CA THR A 227 2.91 7.62 10.71
C THR A 227 3.28 6.44 9.83
N LEU A 228 2.29 5.80 9.23
CA LEU A 228 2.49 4.57 8.44
C LEU A 228 1.78 4.65 7.09
N GLY A 229 2.44 4.17 6.04
CA GLY A 229 1.96 4.29 4.66
C GLY A 229 1.18 3.10 4.13
N SER A 230 0.89 2.09 4.94
CA SER A 230 0.18 0.86 4.55
C SER A 230 -0.28 0.08 5.79
N VAL A 231 -0.84 -1.11 5.61
CA VAL A 231 -1.18 -2.13 6.64
C VAL A 231 -2.38 -1.75 7.50
N LEU A 232 -2.31 -0.63 8.21
CA LEU A 232 -3.28 -0.23 9.22
C LEU A 232 -4.62 0.21 8.61
N ASN A 233 -5.69 -0.01 9.38
CA ASN A 233 -7.06 0.23 8.93
C ASN A 233 -7.33 1.70 8.60
N HIS A 234 -6.82 2.64 9.41
CA HIS A 234 -6.96 4.07 9.11
C HIS A 234 -6.25 4.48 7.81
N VAL A 235 -5.12 3.83 7.47
CA VAL A 235 -4.45 4.06 6.18
C VAL A 235 -5.31 3.54 5.03
N CYS A 236 -5.85 2.32 5.17
CA CYS A 236 -6.75 1.72 4.18
C CYS A 236 -8.02 2.56 3.99
N LEU A 237 -8.58 3.08 5.08
CA LEU A 237 -9.72 4.00 5.10
C LEU A 237 -9.44 5.26 4.27
N HIS A 238 -8.31 5.95 4.51
CA HIS A 238 -7.95 7.18 3.79
C HIS A 238 -7.77 6.97 2.29
N GLN A 239 -7.45 5.75 1.85
CA GLN A 239 -7.29 5.44 0.43
C GLN A 239 -8.62 5.25 -0.31
N THR A 240 -9.73 5.08 0.38
CA THR A 240 -11.03 4.78 -0.26
C THR A 240 -11.54 5.87 -1.19
N VAL A 241 -11.01 7.09 -1.11
CA VAL A 241 -11.25 8.17 -2.11
C VAL A 241 -10.97 7.70 -3.55
N ILE A 242 -10.05 6.74 -3.74
CA ILE A 242 -9.71 6.18 -5.06
C ILE A 242 -10.91 5.47 -5.67
N GLY A 243 -11.50 4.52 -4.93
CA GLY A 243 -12.63 3.73 -5.38
C GLY A 243 -13.93 4.54 -5.43
N LEU A 244 -14.15 5.45 -4.47
CA LEU A 244 -15.33 6.34 -4.46
C LEU A 244 -15.38 7.25 -5.70
N GLU A 245 -14.25 7.73 -6.18
CA GLU A 245 -14.18 8.43 -7.46
C GLU A 245 -14.36 7.46 -8.64
N ALA A 246 -13.71 6.29 -8.57
CA ALA A 246 -13.78 5.30 -9.64
C ALA A 246 -15.22 4.78 -9.87
N GLU A 247 -16.03 4.63 -8.82
CA GLU A 247 -17.46 4.26 -8.95
C GLU A 247 -18.19 5.25 -9.87
N LYS A 248 -18.11 6.56 -9.58
CA LYS A 248 -18.73 7.60 -10.40
C LYS A 248 -18.19 7.63 -11.83
N GLN A 249 -16.88 7.40 -11.99
CA GLN A 249 -16.23 7.40 -13.29
C GLN A 249 -16.58 6.17 -14.12
N MET A 250 -16.78 5.00 -13.51
CA MET A 250 -17.28 3.80 -14.17
C MET A 250 -18.75 3.98 -14.60
N GLU A 251 -19.56 4.64 -13.76
CA GLU A 251 -20.93 5.03 -14.15
C GLU A 251 -20.93 5.97 -15.37
N MET A 252 -20.04 6.97 -15.41
CA MET A 252 -19.86 7.84 -16.59
C MET A 252 -19.44 7.05 -17.84
N ALA A 253 -18.69 5.96 -17.66
CA ALA A 253 -18.31 5.08 -18.76
C ALA A 253 -19.49 4.17 -19.22
N GLY A 254 -20.57 4.10 -18.45
CA GLY A 254 -21.69 3.19 -18.69
C GLY A 254 -21.34 1.72 -18.40
N GLU A 255 -20.32 1.48 -17.57
CA GLU A 255 -19.81 0.14 -17.26
C GLU A 255 -19.67 -0.07 -15.75
N TYR A 256 -19.60 -1.35 -15.34
CA TYR A 256 -19.35 -1.77 -13.98
C TYR A 256 -18.27 -2.86 -13.97
N PRO A 257 -17.28 -2.86 -13.06
CA PRO A 257 -16.18 -3.81 -13.12
C PRO A 257 -16.61 -5.23 -12.70
N ASP A 258 -16.33 -6.21 -13.57
CA ASP A 258 -16.38 -7.64 -13.23
C ASP A 258 -15.18 -8.03 -12.38
N ILE A 259 -14.03 -7.37 -12.61
CA ILE A 259 -12.77 -7.67 -11.94
C ILE A 259 -12.11 -6.35 -11.53
N VAL A 260 -11.69 -6.27 -10.26
CA VAL A 260 -10.87 -5.17 -9.73
C VAL A 260 -9.50 -5.73 -9.33
N VAL A 261 -8.43 -5.12 -9.83
CA VAL A 261 -7.03 -5.57 -9.61
C VAL A 261 -6.20 -4.46 -8.98
N ALA A 262 -5.39 -4.79 -8.00
CA ALA A 262 -4.38 -3.85 -7.49
C ALA A 262 -3.15 -4.58 -6.94
N CYS A 263 -1.98 -3.93 -6.98
CA CYS A 263 -0.77 -4.46 -6.36
C CYS A 263 -0.89 -4.42 -4.83
N PHE A 264 -0.28 -5.43 -4.18
CA PHE A 264 -0.45 -5.67 -2.75
C PHE A 264 0.91 -5.74 -2.02
N GLY A 265 1.19 -4.73 -1.21
CA GLY A 265 2.24 -4.76 -0.17
C GLY A 265 1.60 -5.08 1.17
N GLY A 266 1.32 -4.07 2.00
CA GLY A 266 0.48 -4.20 3.20
C GLY A 266 -1.02 -4.05 2.93
N GLY A 267 -1.42 -3.60 1.74
CA GLY A 267 -2.81 -3.56 1.28
C GLY A 267 -3.43 -2.19 1.00
N SER A 268 -2.75 -1.07 1.30
CA SER A 268 -3.36 0.27 1.17
C SER A 268 -3.79 0.62 -0.26
N ASN A 269 -3.01 0.23 -1.27
CA ASN A 269 -3.37 0.43 -2.67
C ASN A 269 -4.61 -0.39 -3.06
N PHE A 270 -4.62 -1.65 -2.65
CA PHE A 270 -5.73 -2.57 -2.92
C PHE A 270 -7.01 -2.10 -2.23
N SER A 271 -6.97 -1.81 -0.93
CA SER A 271 -8.13 -1.33 -0.17
C SER A 271 -8.73 -0.06 -0.78
N GLY A 272 -7.89 0.86 -1.24
CA GLY A 272 -8.32 2.12 -1.82
C GLY A 272 -9.25 1.97 -3.00
N ILE A 273 -8.93 1.08 -3.95
CA ILE A 273 -9.78 0.83 -5.11
C ILE A 273 -10.84 -0.24 -4.84
N ALA A 274 -10.58 -1.24 -4.00
CA ALA A 274 -11.44 -2.39 -3.85
C ALA A 274 -12.59 -2.18 -2.85
N TYR A 275 -12.36 -1.53 -1.70
CA TYR A 275 -13.37 -1.42 -0.64
C TYR A 275 -14.70 -0.80 -1.09
N PRO A 276 -14.74 0.34 -1.83
CA PRO A 276 -16.01 0.89 -2.31
C PRO A 276 -16.80 -0.12 -3.18
N PHE A 277 -16.15 -0.78 -4.13
CA PHE A 277 -16.81 -1.81 -4.95
C PHE A 277 -17.16 -3.08 -4.18
N MET A 278 -16.34 -3.48 -3.20
CA MET A 278 -16.61 -4.64 -2.34
C MET A 278 -17.84 -4.43 -1.45
N ARG A 279 -18.11 -3.17 -1.06
CA ARG A 279 -19.36 -2.77 -0.41
C ARG A 279 -20.58 -3.23 -1.20
N HIS A 280 -20.58 -3.03 -2.52
CA HIS A 280 -21.71 -3.46 -3.37
C HIS A 280 -21.85 -4.98 -3.42
N ASN A 281 -20.76 -5.76 -3.35
CA ASN A 281 -20.85 -7.21 -3.21
C ASN A 281 -21.53 -7.60 -1.90
N ILE A 282 -21.17 -6.93 -0.80
CA ILE A 282 -21.67 -7.23 0.55
C ILE A 282 -23.12 -6.76 0.72
N GLN A 283 -23.44 -5.54 0.34
CA GLN A 283 -24.73 -4.91 0.62
C GLN A 283 -25.77 -5.10 -0.48
N GLU A 284 -25.33 -5.24 -1.76
CA GLU A 284 -26.22 -5.27 -2.93
C GLU A 284 -26.15 -6.59 -3.70
N GLY A 285 -25.25 -7.51 -3.29
CA GLY A 285 -25.13 -8.82 -3.94
C GLY A 285 -24.46 -8.80 -5.33
N LYS A 286 -23.71 -7.74 -5.67
CA LYS A 286 -22.85 -7.71 -6.85
C LYS A 286 -21.80 -8.83 -6.79
N LYS A 287 -21.18 -9.16 -7.94
CA LYS A 287 -20.28 -10.31 -8.08
C LYS A 287 -18.91 -9.94 -8.64
N THR A 288 -18.44 -8.72 -8.35
CA THR A 288 -17.08 -8.29 -8.72
C THR A 288 -16.05 -9.19 -8.03
N ARG A 289 -15.06 -9.66 -8.79
CA ARG A 289 -13.87 -10.34 -8.27
C ARG A 289 -12.81 -9.31 -7.90
N PHE A 290 -12.10 -9.53 -6.80
CA PHE A 290 -11.06 -8.63 -6.31
C PHE A 290 -9.74 -9.39 -6.24
N ILE A 291 -8.75 -8.99 -7.06
CA ILE A 291 -7.46 -9.69 -7.20
C ILE A 291 -6.33 -8.83 -6.63
N ALA A 292 -5.69 -9.34 -5.59
CA ALA A 292 -4.49 -8.77 -5.01
C ALA A 292 -3.24 -9.35 -5.69
N ALA A 293 -2.45 -8.50 -6.37
CA ALA A 293 -1.23 -8.91 -7.03
C ALA A 293 -0.01 -8.64 -6.13
N GLU A 294 0.62 -9.69 -5.61
CA GLU A 294 1.80 -9.61 -4.74
C GLU A 294 3.06 -10.16 -5.44
N PRO A 295 4.27 -9.85 -4.97
CA PRO A 295 5.49 -10.43 -5.52
C PRO A 295 5.63 -11.92 -5.18
N TYR A 296 6.02 -12.74 -6.13
CA TYR A 296 6.36 -14.15 -5.91
C TYR A 296 7.43 -14.36 -4.82
N SER A 297 8.35 -13.41 -4.68
CA SER A 297 9.40 -13.42 -3.65
C SER A 297 8.97 -12.93 -2.26
N CYS A 298 7.71 -12.47 -2.11
CA CYS A 298 7.12 -12.03 -0.84
C CYS A 298 5.63 -12.39 -0.78
N PRO A 299 5.28 -13.70 -0.84
CA PRO A 299 3.95 -14.23 -1.13
C PRO A 299 3.11 -14.41 0.14
N LYS A 300 2.84 -13.33 0.88
CA LYS A 300 2.16 -13.40 2.18
C LYS A 300 0.69 -13.85 2.10
N LEU A 301 -0.02 -13.50 1.02
CA LEU A 301 -1.42 -13.91 0.85
C LEU A 301 -1.54 -15.29 0.22
N THR A 302 -0.66 -15.62 -0.74
CA THR A 302 -0.71 -16.89 -1.49
C THR A 302 -0.07 -18.04 -0.74
N ARG A 303 0.99 -17.78 0.07
CA ARG A 303 1.79 -18.82 0.75
C ARG A 303 2.04 -18.54 2.23
N GLY A 304 1.60 -17.39 2.75
CA GLY A 304 1.67 -17.06 4.18
C GLY A 304 0.64 -17.79 5.02
N LYS A 305 0.71 -17.61 6.33
CA LYS A 305 -0.21 -18.20 7.31
C LYS A 305 -1.04 -17.09 7.99
N PHE A 306 -2.32 -17.35 8.24
CA PHE A 306 -3.17 -16.45 9.01
C PHE A 306 -2.97 -16.71 10.50
N GLU A 307 -2.31 -15.78 11.19
CA GLU A 307 -2.04 -15.87 12.63
C GLU A 307 -1.72 -14.48 13.21
N TYR A 308 -1.57 -14.40 14.53
CA TYR A 308 -1.05 -13.18 15.16
C TYR A 308 0.44 -13.03 14.92
N ASP A 309 0.86 -11.82 14.50
CA ASP A 309 2.26 -11.48 14.30
C ASP A 309 2.52 -10.00 14.60
N PHE A 310 3.78 -9.63 14.81
CA PHE A 310 4.17 -8.23 14.94
C PHE A 310 4.18 -7.53 13.58
N GLY A 311 3.87 -6.24 13.60
CA GLY A 311 4.02 -5.38 12.41
C GLY A 311 5.46 -4.97 12.12
N ASP A 312 6.39 -5.14 13.08
CA ASP A 312 7.78 -4.74 13.04
C ASP A 312 8.72 -5.84 13.54
N GLU A 313 10.03 -5.69 13.23
CA GLU A 313 11.05 -6.71 13.53
C GLU A 313 11.43 -6.79 15.01
N ALA A 314 11.39 -5.66 15.73
CA ALA A 314 11.79 -5.60 17.15
C ALA A 314 10.63 -5.83 18.13
N GLY A 315 9.41 -6.14 17.64
CA GLY A 315 8.24 -6.39 18.48
C GLY A 315 7.74 -5.15 19.24
N MET A 316 7.90 -3.97 18.67
CA MET A 316 7.43 -2.70 19.24
C MET A 316 5.97 -2.38 18.91
N THR A 317 5.41 -3.07 17.92
CA THR A 317 4.01 -2.94 17.51
C THR A 317 3.10 -3.87 18.31
N PRO A 318 1.78 -3.62 18.29
CA PRO A 318 0.81 -4.62 18.71
C PRO A 318 0.89 -5.92 17.91
N LEU A 319 0.30 -7.00 18.45
CA LEU A 319 0.05 -8.23 17.72
C LEU A 319 -1.18 -8.07 16.83
N LEU A 320 -0.96 -8.25 15.53
CA LEU A 320 -1.98 -8.08 14.49
C LEU A 320 -2.41 -9.44 13.93
N PRO A 321 -3.71 -9.76 13.86
CA PRO A 321 -4.17 -10.96 13.17
C PRO A 321 -4.05 -10.75 11.67
N MET A 322 -3.11 -11.42 11.01
CA MET A 322 -2.76 -11.17 9.62
C MET A 322 -2.32 -12.43 8.87
N TYR A 323 -2.42 -12.41 7.55
CA TYR A 323 -1.61 -13.29 6.73
C TYR A 323 -0.18 -12.81 6.77
N THR A 324 0.75 -13.66 7.22
CA THR A 324 2.15 -13.32 7.44
C THR A 324 3.11 -14.37 6.94
N LEU A 325 4.33 -13.96 6.61
CA LEU A 325 5.49 -14.79 6.37
C LEU A 325 6.40 -14.91 7.62
N GLY A 326 6.00 -14.24 8.73
CA GLY A 326 6.78 -14.07 9.95
C GLY A 326 7.49 -12.71 9.98
N HIS A 327 7.43 -12.01 11.14
CA HIS A 327 8.00 -10.66 11.29
C HIS A 327 9.52 -10.59 11.09
N ASP A 328 10.23 -11.70 11.23
CA ASP A 328 11.67 -11.84 10.93
C ASP A 328 11.97 -12.08 9.44
N PHE A 329 10.95 -12.28 8.60
CA PHE A 329 11.13 -12.56 7.19
C PHE A 329 11.87 -11.42 6.47
N LYS A 330 12.96 -11.78 5.77
CA LYS A 330 13.77 -10.84 4.98
C LYS A 330 13.43 -10.98 3.49
N PRO A 331 12.55 -10.13 2.94
CA PRO A 331 12.21 -10.18 1.52
C PRO A 331 13.44 -9.96 0.62
N ALA A 332 13.50 -10.67 -0.50
CA ALA A 332 14.51 -10.43 -1.51
C ALA A 332 14.52 -8.98 -2.01
N THR A 333 15.67 -8.52 -2.52
CA THR A 333 15.90 -7.12 -2.90
C THR A 333 15.30 -6.76 -4.27
N ILE A 334 14.05 -7.17 -4.54
CA ILE A 334 13.32 -6.80 -5.76
C ILE A 334 13.11 -5.30 -5.85
N HIS A 335 12.93 -4.78 -7.08
CA HIS A 335 12.76 -3.34 -7.32
C HIS A 335 11.42 -2.78 -6.85
N ALA A 336 10.38 -3.63 -6.75
CA ALA A 336 9.08 -3.27 -6.15
C ALA A 336 9.18 -3.19 -4.61
N GLY A 337 10.02 -2.29 -4.09
CA GLY A 337 10.33 -2.18 -2.68
C GLY A 337 9.12 -1.88 -1.78
N GLY A 338 8.09 -1.24 -2.32
CA GLY A 338 6.82 -0.98 -1.60
C GLY A 338 5.96 -2.23 -1.39
N LEU A 339 6.30 -3.36 -2.03
CA LEU A 339 5.59 -4.64 -1.85
C LEU A 339 6.36 -5.63 -0.93
N ARG A 340 7.56 -5.27 -0.46
CA ARG A 340 8.41 -6.09 0.40
C ARG A 340 8.03 -5.95 1.86
N TYR A 341 6.86 -6.41 2.24
CA TYR A 341 6.38 -6.45 3.62
C TYR A 341 5.86 -7.85 3.94
N HIS A 342 6.22 -8.36 5.12
CA HIS A 342 5.95 -9.75 5.52
C HIS A 342 4.47 -10.04 5.79
N GLY A 343 3.66 -9.01 6.12
CA GLY A 343 2.28 -9.17 6.57
C GLY A 343 1.25 -8.44 5.69
N ALA A 344 -0.01 -8.73 5.91
CA ALA A 344 -1.16 -8.09 5.28
C ALA A 344 -2.00 -7.34 6.33
N GLY A 345 -2.67 -6.26 5.93
CA GLY A 345 -3.56 -5.50 6.80
C GLY A 345 -4.65 -6.38 7.44
N VAL A 346 -5.03 -6.09 8.67
CA VAL A 346 -5.96 -6.89 9.49
C VAL A 346 -7.31 -7.12 8.80
N ILE A 347 -7.93 -6.04 8.29
CA ILE A 347 -9.21 -6.14 7.56
C ILE A 347 -9.06 -6.98 6.30
N LEU A 348 -8.00 -6.73 5.52
CA LEU A 348 -7.73 -7.44 4.27
C LEU A 348 -7.45 -8.92 4.51
N SER A 349 -6.77 -9.25 5.58
CA SER A 349 -6.55 -10.63 6.01
C SER A 349 -7.86 -11.34 6.35
N GLN A 350 -8.78 -10.66 7.04
CA GLN A 350 -10.10 -11.23 7.32
C GLN A 350 -10.92 -11.38 6.03
N LEU A 351 -10.92 -10.38 5.15
CA LEU A 351 -11.63 -10.45 3.85
C LEU A 351 -11.08 -11.57 2.95
N MET A 352 -9.77 -11.79 2.96
CA MET A 352 -9.13 -12.91 2.25
C MET A 352 -9.58 -14.26 2.82
N LYS A 353 -9.57 -14.40 4.16
CA LYS A 353 -10.04 -15.59 4.86
C LYS A 353 -11.51 -15.90 4.59
N ASP A 354 -12.34 -14.87 4.45
CA ASP A 354 -13.77 -14.98 4.20
C ASP A 354 -14.11 -15.17 2.71
N GLY A 355 -13.12 -15.15 1.81
CA GLY A 355 -13.30 -15.38 0.37
C GLY A 355 -13.84 -14.17 -0.41
N TYR A 356 -13.78 -12.96 0.15
CA TYR A 356 -14.15 -11.72 -0.56
C TYR A 356 -13.10 -11.24 -1.54
N MET A 357 -11.89 -11.74 -1.45
CA MET A 357 -10.79 -11.42 -2.36
C MET A 357 -9.93 -12.66 -2.63
N GLU A 358 -9.18 -12.61 -3.69
CA GLU A 358 -8.22 -13.61 -4.11
C GLU A 358 -6.84 -12.96 -4.32
N ALA A 359 -5.79 -13.77 -4.33
CA ALA A 359 -4.43 -13.29 -4.52
C ALA A 359 -3.72 -14.06 -5.63
N VAL A 360 -2.84 -13.35 -6.33
CA VAL A 360 -1.90 -13.94 -7.30
C VAL A 360 -0.50 -13.40 -7.02
N ASP A 361 0.48 -14.26 -7.14
CA ASP A 361 1.89 -13.89 -7.06
C ASP A 361 2.48 -13.70 -8.46
N ILE A 362 3.29 -12.64 -8.60
CA ILE A 362 3.85 -12.22 -9.89
C ILE A 362 5.38 -12.20 -9.78
N GLU A 363 6.05 -12.83 -10.71
CA GLU A 363 7.50 -12.75 -10.82
C GLU A 363 7.97 -11.38 -11.30
N GLN A 364 9.13 -10.94 -10.82
CA GLN A 364 9.67 -9.61 -11.13
C GLN A 364 9.84 -9.37 -12.64
N LEU A 365 10.34 -10.36 -13.38
CA LEU A 365 10.52 -10.23 -14.83
C LEU A 365 9.19 -10.12 -15.57
N ASP A 366 8.15 -10.86 -15.15
CA ASP A 366 6.82 -10.77 -15.73
C ASP A 366 6.16 -9.42 -15.41
N ALA A 367 6.34 -8.91 -14.20
CA ALA A 367 5.90 -7.57 -13.81
C ALA A 367 6.53 -6.50 -14.73
N PHE A 368 7.86 -6.51 -14.93
CA PHE A 368 8.52 -5.53 -15.79
C PHE A 368 8.16 -5.71 -17.26
N LYS A 369 7.99 -6.94 -17.76
CA LYS A 369 7.48 -7.21 -19.10
C LYS A 369 6.12 -6.56 -19.33
N ALA A 370 5.20 -6.72 -18.38
CA ALA A 370 3.88 -6.11 -18.41
C ALA A 370 3.96 -4.57 -18.32
N GLY A 371 4.84 -4.04 -17.46
CA GLY A 371 5.07 -2.60 -17.33
C GLY A 371 5.62 -1.95 -18.59
N VAL A 372 6.54 -2.61 -19.29
CA VAL A 372 7.08 -2.14 -20.59
C VAL A 372 6.00 -2.16 -21.66
N LEU A 373 5.20 -3.23 -21.76
CA LEU A 373 4.08 -3.28 -22.70
C LEU A 373 3.08 -2.15 -22.42
N PHE A 374 2.71 -1.93 -21.16
CA PHE A 374 1.81 -0.85 -20.76
C PHE A 374 2.39 0.53 -21.11
N ALA A 375 3.69 0.76 -20.88
CA ALA A 375 4.34 2.01 -21.26
C ALA A 375 4.31 2.24 -22.77
N GLN A 376 4.50 1.21 -23.57
CA GLN A 376 4.48 1.28 -25.03
C GLN A 376 3.08 1.50 -25.61
N THR A 377 2.04 1.04 -24.93
CA THR A 377 0.64 1.18 -25.36
C THR A 377 -0.02 2.42 -24.80
N GLU A 378 0.11 2.69 -23.50
CA GLU A 378 -0.62 3.78 -22.82
C GLU A 378 0.23 5.03 -22.53
N GLY A 379 1.54 4.98 -22.83
CA GLY A 379 2.45 6.14 -22.71
C GLY A 379 2.81 6.51 -21.27
N ILE A 380 2.58 5.63 -20.30
CA ILE A 380 2.91 5.86 -18.89
C ILE A 380 3.89 4.78 -18.42
N ILE A 381 5.06 5.18 -17.94
CA ILE A 381 6.01 4.27 -17.31
C ILE A 381 5.52 4.01 -15.88
N PRO A 382 5.04 2.79 -15.53
CA PRO A 382 4.50 2.51 -14.22
C PRO A 382 5.59 2.31 -13.17
N ALA A 383 5.28 2.54 -11.90
CA ALA A 383 6.15 2.12 -10.80
C ALA A 383 6.32 0.59 -10.82
N PRO A 384 7.48 0.04 -10.39
CA PRO A 384 7.68 -1.42 -10.30
C PRO A 384 6.58 -2.15 -9.52
N GLU A 385 6.01 -1.50 -8.51
CA GLU A 385 4.85 -1.99 -7.76
C GLU A 385 3.61 -2.11 -8.65
N SER A 386 3.30 -1.06 -9.42
CA SER A 386 2.13 -1.02 -10.32
C SER A 386 2.22 -2.07 -11.43
N CYS A 387 3.45 -2.43 -11.84
CA CYS A 387 3.68 -3.48 -12.84
C CYS A 387 3.07 -4.84 -12.44
N HIS A 388 2.99 -5.15 -11.14
CA HIS A 388 2.36 -6.39 -10.65
C HIS A 388 0.84 -6.39 -10.92
N ALA A 389 0.17 -5.25 -10.67
CA ALA A 389 -1.26 -5.13 -11.00
C ALA A 389 -1.51 -5.20 -12.51
N ILE A 390 -0.62 -4.58 -13.32
CA ILE A 390 -0.71 -4.63 -14.78
C ILE A 390 -0.52 -6.09 -15.28
N ALA A 391 0.45 -6.82 -14.74
CA ALA A 391 0.68 -8.23 -15.10
C ALA A 391 -0.54 -9.11 -14.78
N ALA A 392 -1.13 -8.96 -13.59
CA ALA A 392 -2.35 -9.66 -13.21
C ALA A 392 -3.52 -9.28 -14.12
N THR A 393 -3.68 -8.01 -14.46
CA THR A 393 -4.71 -7.52 -15.39
C THR A 393 -4.55 -8.12 -16.78
N ILE A 394 -3.32 -8.16 -17.31
CA ILE A 394 -3.02 -8.81 -18.59
C ILE A 394 -3.37 -10.29 -18.54
N GLY A 395 -3.04 -10.97 -17.43
CA GLY A 395 -3.40 -12.38 -17.23
C GLY A 395 -4.92 -12.62 -17.31
N GLU A 396 -5.74 -11.79 -16.66
CA GLU A 396 -7.20 -11.88 -16.74
C GLU A 396 -7.73 -11.53 -18.16
N ALA A 397 -7.16 -10.52 -18.80
CA ALA A 397 -7.53 -10.15 -20.17
C ALA A 397 -7.22 -11.25 -21.20
N LEU A 398 -6.13 -11.99 -21.01
CA LEU A 398 -5.80 -13.16 -21.86
C LEU A 398 -6.75 -14.33 -21.62
N LYS A 399 -7.23 -14.56 -20.38
CA LYS A 399 -8.31 -15.52 -20.12
C LYS A 399 -9.60 -15.15 -20.85
N CYS A 400 -9.95 -13.85 -20.90
CA CYS A 400 -11.06 -13.36 -21.69
C CYS A 400 -10.86 -13.63 -23.19
N LYS A 401 -9.64 -13.45 -23.71
CA LYS A 401 -9.32 -13.79 -25.10
C LYS A 401 -9.51 -15.27 -25.40
N GLU A 402 -9.07 -16.14 -24.51
CA GLU A 402 -9.17 -17.60 -24.66
C GLU A 402 -10.61 -18.09 -24.59
N SER A 403 -11.42 -17.54 -23.66
CA SER A 403 -12.82 -17.92 -23.47
C SER A 403 -13.79 -17.22 -24.44
N GLY A 404 -13.38 -16.10 -25.04
CA GLY A 404 -14.25 -15.22 -25.83
C GLY A 404 -15.21 -14.38 -24.96
N GLU A 405 -15.10 -14.41 -23.63
CA GLU A 405 -15.94 -13.62 -22.73
C GLU A 405 -15.48 -12.16 -22.68
N GLU A 406 -16.44 -11.24 -22.84
CA GLU A 406 -16.22 -9.83 -22.59
C GLU A 406 -16.39 -9.55 -21.09
N LYS A 407 -15.35 -9.00 -20.46
CA LYS A 407 -15.38 -8.57 -19.04
C LYS A 407 -14.75 -7.19 -18.89
N THR A 408 -15.29 -6.43 -17.97
CA THR A 408 -14.73 -5.14 -17.57
C THR A 408 -13.73 -5.33 -16.43
N ILE A 409 -12.47 -4.98 -16.67
CA ILE A 409 -11.36 -5.10 -15.71
C ILE A 409 -10.93 -3.70 -15.33
N LEU A 410 -11.00 -3.37 -14.04
CA LEU A 410 -10.52 -2.13 -13.46
C LEU A 410 -9.27 -2.39 -12.63
N PHE A 411 -8.15 -1.73 -12.93
CA PHE A 411 -7.00 -1.80 -12.05
C PHE A 411 -6.55 -0.43 -11.52
N ASN A 412 -5.86 -0.41 -10.38
CA ASN A 412 -5.28 0.80 -9.84
C ASN A 412 -3.83 0.97 -10.29
N LEU A 413 -3.55 1.99 -11.10
CA LEU A 413 -2.19 2.42 -11.44
C LEU A 413 -1.65 3.25 -10.27
N SER A 414 -1.03 2.56 -9.31
CA SER A 414 -0.69 3.08 -7.99
C SER A 414 0.38 4.19 -7.98
N GLY A 415 1.23 4.25 -9.02
CA GLY A 415 2.27 5.26 -9.16
C GLY A 415 3.06 5.15 -10.45
N HIS A 416 3.83 6.21 -10.78
CA HIS A 416 4.74 6.25 -11.93
C HIS A 416 6.15 5.78 -11.58
N GLY A 417 6.91 5.36 -12.61
CA GLY A 417 8.27 4.84 -12.52
C GLY A 417 9.40 5.81 -12.87
N PHE A 418 9.12 7.10 -13.09
CA PHE A 418 10.14 8.06 -13.54
C PHE A 418 11.38 8.18 -12.62
N VAL A 419 11.23 7.90 -11.35
CA VAL A 419 12.35 7.87 -10.39
C VAL A 419 12.88 6.46 -10.12
N ASP A 420 12.39 5.47 -10.86
CA ASP A 420 12.78 4.06 -10.78
C ASP A 420 13.42 3.57 -12.10
N MET A 421 13.89 4.48 -12.96
CA MET A 421 14.42 4.15 -14.30
C MET A 421 15.63 3.22 -14.24
N SER A 422 16.43 3.25 -13.19
CA SER A 422 17.52 2.29 -13.00
C SER A 422 17.06 0.83 -12.94
N ALA A 423 15.83 0.58 -12.48
CA ALA A 423 15.23 -0.74 -12.52
C ALA A 423 14.84 -1.16 -13.95
N TYR A 424 14.31 -0.22 -14.72
CA TYR A 424 14.03 -0.45 -16.14
C TYR A 424 15.31 -0.68 -16.95
N ASP A 425 16.40 0.06 -16.67
CA ASP A 425 17.69 -0.15 -17.30
C ASP A 425 18.20 -1.60 -17.08
N GLN A 426 18.12 -2.11 -15.84
CA GLN A 426 18.49 -3.50 -15.53
C GLN A 426 17.59 -4.53 -16.23
N TYR A 427 16.29 -4.25 -16.37
CA TYR A 427 15.39 -5.13 -17.10
C TYR A 427 15.72 -5.14 -18.60
N LEU A 428 15.88 -3.96 -19.21
CA LEU A 428 16.14 -3.82 -20.64
C LEU A 428 17.52 -4.33 -21.06
N SER A 429 18.52 -4.24 -20.16
CA SER A 429 19.86 -4.83 -20.39
C SER A 429 19.91 -6.35 -20.18
N GLY A 430 18.85 -6.95 -19.64
CA GLY A 430 18.82 -8.40 -19.32
C GLY A 430 19.57 -8.78 -18.03
N GLU A 431 19.96 -7.81 -17.22
CA GLU A 431 20.64 -8.03 -15.93
C GLU A 431 19.69 -8.37 -14.78
N MET A 432 18.41 -8.03 -14.92
CA MET A 432 17.42 -8.29 -13.90
C MET A 432 17.13 -9.78 -13.78
N GLN A 433 16.94 -10.26 -12.55
CA GLN A 433 16.68 -11.67 -12.25
C GLN A 433 15.42 -11.82 -11.40
N ASN A 434 14.77 -12.99 -11.48
CA ASN A 434 13.74 -13.40 -10.54
C ASN A 434 14.36 -13.86 -9.22
N PHE A 435 13.61 -13.69 -8.15
CA PHE A 435 13.96 -14.17 -6.83
C PHE A 435 12.89 -15.13 -6.35
N HIS A 436 13.31 -16.33 -5.97
CA HIS A 436 12.43 -17.35 -5.44
C HIS A 436 12.66 -17.54 -3.95
N VAL A 437 11.58 -17.70 -3.19
CA VAL A 437 11.61 -18.15 -1.82
C VAL A 437 11.00 -19.55 -1.74
N SER A 438 11.71 -20.49 -1.15
CA SER A 438 11.22 -21.86 -1.01
C SER A 438 10.21 -21.98 0.14
N ASP A 439 9.34 -22.99 0.08
CA ASP A 439 8.40 -23.27 1.18
C ASP A 439 9.13 -23.59 2.49
N ALA A 440 10.31 -24.21 2.40
CA ALA A 440 11.16 -24.48 3.56
C ALA A 440 11.70 -23.20 4.22
N GLU A 441 12.03 -22.18 3.44
CA GLU A 441 12.43 -20.87 3.95
C GLU A 441 11.25 -20.16 4.60
N ILE A 442 10.09 -20.12 3.94
CA ILE A 442 8.86 -19.53 4.52
C ILE A 442 8.51 -20.22 5.84
N ALA A 443 8.49 -21.56 5.86
CA ALA A 443 8.18 -22.34 7.08
C ALA A 443 9.15 -22.08 8.24
N LYS A 444 10.40 -21.69 7.95
CA LYS A 444 11.38 -21.33 8.97
C LYS A 444 11.04 -20.03 9.69
N TYR A 445 10.54 -19.03 8.96
CA TYR A 445 10.13 -17.74 9.54
C TYR A 445 8.75 -17.81 10.22
N ILE A 446 7.80 -18.53 9.64
CA ILE A 446 6.47 -18.74 10.26
C ILE A 446 6.60 -19.41 11.64
N LYS A 447 7.59 -20.29 11.86
CA LYS A 447 7.85 -20.89 13.19
C LYS A 447 8.18 -19.86 14.27
N SER A 448 8.75 -18.72 13.93
CA SER A 448 9.01 -17.65 14.90
C SER A 448 7.69 -17.02 15.35
N ALA A 449 6.74 -16.82 14.46
CA ALA A 449 5.41 -16.31 14.76
C ALA A 449 4.57 -17.33 15.57
N ASP A 450 4.70 -18.65 15.33
CA ASP A 450 4.02 -19.70 16.10
C ASP A 450 4.30 -19.63 17.62
N THR A 451 5.41 -19.03 18.03
CA THR A 451 5.73 -18.85 19.45
C THR A 451 4.90 -17.77 20.14
N LEU A 452 4.34 -16.84 19.37
CA LEU A 452 3.50 -15.75 19.86
C LEU A 452 2.04 -16.18 20.08
N ASN A 453 1.65 -17.30 19.48
CA ASN A 453 0.27 -17.81 19.48
C ASN A 453 0.02 -18.89 20.56
N LYS A 454 1.00 -19.14 21.42
CA LYS A 454 0.93 -20.08 22.55
C LYS A 454 0.70 -19.34 23.87
#